data_c783073e91cce4a5111cf396d3be36cb
#
_entry.id   c783073e91cce4a5111cf396d3be36cb
#
_cell.length_a   1.000
_cell.length_b   1.000
_cell.length_c   1.000
_cell.angle_alpha   90.00
_cell.angle_beta   90.00
_cell.angle_gamma   90.00
#
_symmetry.space_group_name_H-M   'P 1'
#
loop_
_entity.id
_entity.type
_entity.pdbx_description
1 polymer ?
#
loop_
_entity_poly.entity_id
_entity_poly.type
_entity_poly.pdbx_seq_one_letter_code
_entity_poly.pdbx_strand_id
1 'polypeptide(L)'
;MIEATIESLAARGYAQTTLTDVAAASGVSHGLVNFHFESKEKLLTETLLYLAAEYRENWKQAFAAAPPTPAAQLNALLLADFNENICTQSKLRAWCAFWGEAQSRPIYQEKCAANDQACNGELEEVCARLIAEGGYGHNAARVARLLRVIVEGLWLDIMSMTTPYSRDEAIRTVYACAAALFPKHFGETGLLD
;
A
#
# COMPACT_ATOMS: atom_id res chain seq x y z
N MET A 1 -13.29 12.36 11.27
CA MET A 1 -12.07 13.19 11.32
C MET A 1 -10.91 12.56 10.56
N ILE A 2 -10.55 11.31 10.78
CA ILE A 2 -9.44 10.63 10.04
C ILE A 2 -9.69 10.64 8.52
N GLU A 3 -10.86 10.22 8.05
CA GLU A 3 -11.20 10.26 6.61
C GLU A 3 -11.10 11.69 6.03
N ALA A 4 -11.61 12.70 6.76
CA ALA A 4 -11.47 14.09 6.35
C ALA A 4 -9.99 14.56 6.29
N THR A 5 -9.13 13.97 7.13
CA THR A 5 -7.68 14.23 7.09
C THR A 5 -7.06 13.59 5.87
N ILE A 6 -7.45 12.35 5.52
CA ILE A 6 -7.00 11.67 4.29
C ILE A 6 -7.37 12.51 3.06
N GLU A 7 -8.61 13.00 2.98
CA GLU A 7 -9.05 13.87 1.88
C GLU A 7 -8.28 15.20 1.84
N SER A 8 -7.98 15.80 3.00
CA SER A 8 -7.19 17.03 3.07
C SER A 8 -5.73 16.79 2.64
N LEU A 9 -5.13 15.68 3.08
CA LEU A 9 -3.79 15.26 2.63
C LEU A 9 -3.76 15.05 1.11
N ALA A 10 -4.77 14.39 0.57
CA ALA A 10 -4.88 14.11 -0.86
C ALA A 10 -4.99 15.38 -1.70
N ALA A 11 -5.72 16.40 -1.20
CA ALA A 11 -5.96 17.64 -1.91
C ALA A 11 -4.85 18.67 -1.75
N ARG A 12 -4.19 18.74 -0.59
CA ARG A 12 -3.30 19.85 -0.19
C ARG A 12 -1.89 19.42 0.17
N GLY A 13 -1.67 18.12 0.38
CA GLY A 13 -0.41 17.58 0.89
C GLY A 13 -0.20 17.80 2.39
N TYR A 14 0.89 17.26 2.90
CA TYR A 14 1.22 17.22 4.33
C TYR A 14 1.33 18.63 4.94
N ALA A 15 2.11 19.50 4.30
CA ALA A 15 2.43 20.82 4.85
C ALA A 15 1.19 21.73 5.00
N GLN A 16 0.27 21.66 4.04
CA GLN A 16 -0.89 22.57 3.97
C GLN A 16 -2.15 22.04 4.65
N THR A 17 -2.17 20.76 5.08
CA THR A 17 -3.28 20.23 5.88
C THR A 17 -3.28 20.85 7.26
N THR A 18 -4.44 21.39 7.72
CA THR A 18 -4.59 22.03 9.04
C THR A 18 -5.76 21.44 9.82
N LEU A 19 -5.75 21.61 11.17
CA LEU A 19 -6.89 21.22 12.02
C LEU A 19 -8.19 21.93 11.62
N THR A 20 -8.08 23.16 11.14
CA THR A 20 -9.25 23.94 10.66
C THR A 20 -9.85 23.33 9.40
N ASP A 21 -9.03 22.91 8.44
CA ASP A 21 -9.51 22.24 7.22
C ASP A 21 -10.23 20.95 7.54
N VAL A 22 -9.66 20.15 8.46
CA VAL A 22 -10.25 18.89 8.89
C VAL A 22 -11.56 19.11 9.66
N ALA A 23 -11.63 20.13 10.50
CA ALA A 23 -12.86 20.50 11.19
C ALA A 23 -13.98 20.85 10.18
N ALA A 24 -13.67 21.71 9.21
CA ALA A 24 -14.61 22.11 8.17
C ALA A 24 -15.08 20.90 7.33
N ALA A 25 -14.15 20.03 6.89
CA ALA A 25 -14.45 18.87 6.06
C ALA A 25 -15.23 17.78 6.80
N SER A 26 -15.02 17.63 8.12
CA SER A 26 -15.72 16.63 8.94
C SER A 26 -17.03 17.14 9.57
N GLY A 27 -17.39 18.41 9.36
CA GLY A 27 -18.61 19.00 9.90
C GLY A 27 -18.62 19.15 11.42
N VAL A 28 -17.45 19.19 12.06
CA VAL A 28 -17.32 19.39 13.51
C VAL A 28 -16.67 20.74 13.84
N SER A 29 -16.77 21.19 15.10
CA SER A 29 -16.11 22.42 15.52
C SER A 29 -14.59 22.25 15.59
N HIS A 30 -13.84 23.31 15.29
CA HIS A 30 -12.39 23.35 15.46
C HIS A 30 -11.97 22.99 16.91
N GLY A 31 -12.76 23.44 17.91
CA GLY A 31 -12.53 23.09 19.31
C GLY A 31 -12.60 21.59 19.57
N LEU A 32 -13.50 20.87 18.91
CA LEU A 32 -13.63 19.42 19.05
C LEU A 32 -12.42 18.70 18.43
N VAL A 33 -11.96 19.11 17.23
CA VAL A 33 -10.75 18.53 16.60
C VAL A 33 -9.53 18.78 17.49
N ASN A 34 -9.38 20.02 17.98
CA ASN A 34 -8.26 20.38 18.86
C ASN A 34 -8.30 19.64 20.20
N PHE A 35 -9.49 19.37 20.74
CA PHE A 35 -9.65 18.58 21.97
C PHE A 35 -9.19 17.12 21.77
N HIS A 36 -9.50 16.52 20.63
CA HIS A 36 -9.13 15.13 20.34
C HIS A 36 -7.64 14.95 19.99
N PHE A 37 -7.10 15.84 19.17
CA PHE A 37 -5.77 15.63 18.59
C PHE A 37 -4.70 16.58 19.16
N GLU A 38 -5.09 17.65 19.88
CA GLU A 38 -4.16 18.59 20.51
C GLU A 38 -3.23 19.32 19.53
N SER A 39 -2.71 18.64 18.51
CA SER A 39 -1.83 19.21 17.48
C SER A 39 -2.04 18.59 16.11
N LYS A 40 -1.57 19.30 15.06
CA LYS A 40 -1.51 18.78 13.70
C LYS A 40 -0.68 17.51 13.60
N GLU A 41 0.46 17.48 14.28
CA GLU A 41 1.37 16.32 14.28
C GLU A 41 0.67 15.08 14.82
N LYS A 42 -0.09 15.21 15.91
CA LYS A 42 -0.83 14.10 16.50
C LYS A 42 -1.95 13.63 15.56
N LEU A 43 -2.71 14.54 14.97
CA LEU A 43 -3.73 14.19 13.96
C LEU A 43 -3.12 13.42 12.79
N LEU A 44 -2.02 13.91 12.23
CA LEU A 44 -1.36 13.26 11.09
C LEU A 44 -0.75 11.91 11.48
N THR A 45 -0.21 11.78 12.69
CA THR A 45 0.28 10.50 13.22
C THR A 45 -0.83 9.47 13.34
N GLU A 46 -1.97 9.84 13.93
CA GLU A 46 -3.13 8.94 14.06
C GLU A 46 -3.68 8.55 12.68
N THR A 47 -3.66 9.48 11.72
CA THR A 47 -4.06 9.19 10.33
C THR A 47 -3.10 8.20 9.66
N LEU A 48 -1.79 8.35 9.85
CA LEU A 48 -0.79 7.41 9.36
C LEU A 48 -0.97 6.02 9.97
N LEU A 49 -1.18 5.95 11.29
CA LEU A 49 -1.42 4.69 12.01
C LEU A 49 -2.70 4.00 11.52
N TYR A 50 -3.74 4.76 11.25
CA TYR A 50 -4.99 4.24 10.69
C TYR A 50 -4.75 3.61 9.30
N LEU A 51 -4.10 4.34 8.38
CA LEU A 51 -3.76 3.82 7.05
C LEU A 51 -2.87 2.58 7.11
N ALA A 52 -1.86 2.59 7.99
CA ALA A 52 -0.96 1.46 8.17
C ALA A 52 -1.67 0.23 8.76
N ALA A 53 -2.61 0.43 9.69
CA ALA A 53 -3.39 -0.65 10.27
C ALA A 53 -4.36 -1.27 9.24
N GLU A 54 -5.03 -0.43 8.45
CA GLU A 54 -5.93 -0.87 7.38
C GLU A 54 -5.16 -1.66 6.30
N TYR A 55 -4.03 -1.16 5.85
CA TYR A 55 -3.15 -1.85 4.88
C TYR A 55 -2.68 -3.21 5.41
N ARG A 56 -2.22 -3.24 6.67
CA ARG A 56 -1.79 -4.47 7.34
C ARG A 56 -2.90 -5.51 7.43
N GLU A 57 -4.08 -5.09 7.84
CA GLU A 57 -5.23 -6.00 7.95
C GLU A 57 -5.62 -6.55 6.59
N ASN A 58 -5.66 -5.71 5.57
CA ASN A 58 -6.00 -6.09 4.19
C ASN A 58 -5.07 -7.19 3.64
N TRP A 59 -3.75 -7.01 3.68
CA TRP A 59 -2.84 -8.02 3.13
C TRP A 59 -2.81 -9.30 3.97
N LYS A 60 -2.95 -9.20 5.30
CA LYS A 60 -3.04 -10.39 6.17
C LYS A 60 -4.29 -11.22 5.91
N GLN A 61 -5.43 -10.56 5.74
CA GLN A 61 -6.67 -11.25 5.41
C GLN A 61 -6.60 -11.92 4.03
N ALA A 62 -6.08 -11.21 3.02
CA ALA A 62 -5.88 -11.76 1.69
C ALA A 62 -4.97 -12.99 1.72
N PHE A 63 -3.84 -12.90 2.43
CA PHE A 63 -2.90 -14.00 2.59
C PHE A 63 -3.51 -15.21 3.31
N ALA A 64 -4.19 -14.97 4.43
CA ALA A 64 -4.81 -16.04 5.22
C ALA A 64 -5.98 -16.74 4.49
N ALA A 65 -6.68 -16.04 3.61
CA ALA A 65 -7.77 -16.59 2.82
C ALA A 65 -7.29 -17.36 1.57
N ALA A 66 -6.03 -17.18 1.16
CA ALA A 66 -5.47 -17.84 -0.01
C ALA A 66 -5.27 -19.34 0.21
N PRO A 67 -5.43 -20.18 -0.84
CA PRO A 67 -4.97 -21.57 -0.79
C PRO A 67 -3.52 -21.65 -0.33
N PRO A 68 -3.12 -22.72 0.40
CA PRO A 68 -1.78 -22.81 1.02
C PRO A 68 -0.67 -23.18 0.01
N THR A 69 -0.80 -22.75 -1.24
CA THR A 69 0.24 -22.90 -2.27
C THR A 69 1.02 -21.58 -2.41
N PRO A 70 2.33 -21.62 -2.67
CA PRO A 70 3.11 -20.40 -2.81
C PRO A 70 2.59 -19.47 -3.93
N ALA A 71 2.14 -20.04 -5.05
CA ALA A 71 1.59 -19.26 -6.17
C ALA A 71 0.30 -18.54 -5.78
N ALA A 72 -0.65 -19.22 -5.11
CA ALA A 72 -1.90 -18.60 -4.65
C ALA A 72 -1.65 -17.53 -3.59
N GLN A 73 -0.72 -17.77 -2.66
CA GLN A 73 -0.35 -16.79 -1.63
C GLN A 73 0.34 -15.57 -2.24
N LEU A 74 1.25 -15.75 -3.21
CA LEU A 74 1.83 -14.63 -3.95
C LEU A 74 0.76 -13.83 -4.69
N ASN A 75 -0.13 -14.50 -5.39
CA ASN A 75 -1.25 -13.87 -6.08
C ASN A 75 -2.11 -13.02 -5.12
N ALA A 76 -2.44 -13.57 -3.95
CA ALA A 76 -3.23 -12.86 -2.95
C ALA A 76 -2.52 -11.59 -2.43
N LEU A 77 -1.21 -11.66 -2.16
CA LEU A 77 -0.42 -10.50 -1.75
C LEU A 77 -0.39 -9.43 -2.83
N LEU A 78 -0.12 -9.80 -4.08
CA LEU A 78 -0.08 -8.85 -5.20
C LEU A 78 -1.43 -8.16 -5.44
N LEU A 79 -2.55 -8.90 -5.33
CA LEU A 79 -3.88 -8.34 -5.51
C LEU A 79 -4.36 -7.51 -4.31
N ALA A 80 -3.86 -7.79 -3.11
CA ALA A 80 -4.20 -7.03 -1.91
C ALA A 80 -3.87 -5.54 -2.06
N ASP A 81 -2.78 -5.21 -2.75
CA ASP A 81 -2.35 -3.84 -3.01
C ASP A 81 -3.31 -3.07 -3.93
N PHE A 82 -4.11 -3.79 -4.71
CA PHE A 82 -5.12 -3.23 -5.62
C PHE A 82 -6.56 -3.42 -5.12
N ASN A 83 -6.75 -3.78 -3.85
CA ASN A 83 -8.08 -3.81 -3.23
C ASN A 83 -8.75 -2.43 -3.36
N GLU A 84 -10.05 -2.42 -3.67
CA GLU A 84 -10.80 -1.18 -3.92
C GLU A 84 -10.85 -0.22 -2.72
N ASN A 85 -10.73 -0.74 -1.51
CA ASN A 85 -10.70 0.06 -0.29
C ASN A 85 -9.30 0.59 0.06
N ILE A 86 -8.25 0.00 -0.49
CA ILE A 86 -6.84 0.40 -0.29
C ILE A 86 -6.37 1.31 -1.42
N CYS A 87 -6.59 0.89 -2.67
CA CYS A 87 -6.12 1.57 -3.86
C CYS A 87 -7.09 2.67 -4.31
N THR A 88 -7.39 3.63 -3.40
CA THR A 88 -8.18 4.82 -3.74
C THR A 88 -7.27 6.01 -4.01
N GLN A 89 -7.72 6.95 -4.86
CA GLN A 89 -6.97 8.17 -5.18
C GLN A 89 -6.56 8.95 -3.92
N SER A 90 -7.49 9.08 -2.96
CA SER A 90 -7.24 9.83 -1.73
C SER A 90 -6.20 9.14 -0.85
N LYS A 91 -6.29 7.82 -0.68
CA LYS A 91 -5.34 7.05 0.14
C LYS A 91 -3.96 7.00 -0.50
N LEU A 92 -3.87 6.78 -1.81
CA LEU A 92 -2.58 6.80 -2.52
C LEU A 92 -1.88 8.16 -2.39
N ARG A 93 -2.62 9.27 -2.56
CA ARG A 93 -2.07 10.62 -2.37
C ARG A 93 -1.66 10.89 -0.92
N ALA A 94 -2.44 10.39 0.05
CA ALA A 94 -2.08 10.50 1.46
C ALA A 94 -0.78 9.72 1.77
N TRP A 95 -0.63 8.51 1.26
CA TRP A 95 0.63 7.74 1.37
C TRP A 95 1.82 8.50 0.77
N CYS A 96 1.68 9.05 -0.44
CA CYS A 96 2.73 9.86 -1.05
C CYS A 96 3.07 11.10 -0.24
N ALA A 97 2.07 11.76 0.38
CA ALA A 97 2.31 12.89 1.26
C ALA A 97 3.15 12.51 2.50
N PHE A 98 2.89 11.32 3.07
CA PHE A 98 3.71 10.81 4.19
C PHE A 98 5.11 10.38 3.73
N TRP A 99 5.26 9.71 2.59
CA TRP A 99 6.57 9.30 2.06
C TRP A 99 7.45 10.51 1.71
N GLY A 100 6.87 11.57 1.16
CA GLY A 100 7.58 12.82 0.89
C GLY A 100 8.16 13.47 2.14
N GLU A 101 7.54 13.27 3.30
CA GLU A 101 7.98 13.78 4.60
C GLU A 101 8.86 12.79 5.41
N ALA A 102 9.03 11.54 4.94
CA ALA A 102 9.70 10.48 5.69
C ALA A 102 11.15 10.81 6.08
N GLN A 103 11.85 11.62 5.27
CA GLN A 103 13.22 12.03 5.56
C GLN A 103 13.31 13.17 6.59
N SER A 104 12.34 14.09 6.58
CA SER A 104 12.28 15.23 7.49
C SER A 104 11.56 14.90 8.81
N ARG A 105 10.75 13.83 8.82
CA ARG A 105 9.96 13.40 9.98
C ARG A 105 10.11 11.90 10.21
N PRO A 106 10.95 11.45 11.14
CA PRO A 106 11.23 10.04 11.38
C PRO A 106 10.01 9.23 11.84
N ILE A 107 8.87 9.89 12.09
CA ILE A 107 7.65 9.27 12.59
C ILE A 107 7.12 8.16 11.67
N TYR A 108 7.24 8.33 10.34
CA TYR A 108 6.86 7.29 9.40
C TYR A 108 7.68 6.01 9.64
N GLN A 109 9.01 6.15 9.69
CA GLN A 109 9.91 5.01 9.92
C GLN A 109 9.64 4.36 11.28
N GLU A 110 9.46 5.17 12.32
CA GLU A 110 9.17 4.67 13.68
C GLU A 110 7.86 3.87 13.74
N LYS A 111 6.81 4.36 13.09
CA LYS A 111 5.46 3.78 13.22
C LYS A 111 5.15 2.71 12.19
N CYS A 112 5.76 2.74 11.01
CA CYS A 112 5.42 1.83 9.92
C CYS A 112 6.49 0.75 9.67
N ALA A 113 7.76 0.95 10.08
CA ALA A 113 8.86 0.04 9.76
C ALA A 113 8.59 -1.43 10.14
N ALA A 114 7.98 -1.71 11.30
CA ALA A 114 7.68 -3.06 11.72
C ALA A 114 6.62 -3.74 10.82
N ASN A 115 5.63 -2.97 10.36
CA ASN A 115 4.62 -3.46 9.43
C ASN A 115 5.22 -3.71 8.05
N ASP A 116 6.04 -2.78 7.54
CA ASP A 116 6.72 -2.90 6.25
C ASP A 116 7.68 -4.10 6.25
N GLN A 117 8.42 -4.31 7.34
CA GLN A 117 9.28 -5.48 7.51
C GLN A 117 8.48 -6.79 7.54
N ALA A 118 7.34 -6.83 8.21
CA ALA A 118 6.50 -8.03 8.26
C ALA A 118 5.93 -8.37 6.88
N CYS A 119 5.40 -7.40 6.14
CA CYS A 119 4.86 -7.59 4.79
C CYS A 119 5.98 -8.02 3.81
N ASN A 120 7.12 -7.34 3.85
CA ASN A 120 8.26 -7.65 2.99
C ASN A 120 8.84 -9.05 3.30
N GLY A 121 8.89 -9.44 4.58
CA GLY A 121 9.35 -10.76 5.00
C GLY A 121 8.44 -11.87 4.50
N GLU A 122 7.11 -11.68 4.60
CA GLU A 122 6.13 -12.65 4.08
C GLU A 122 6.24 -12.79 2.56
N LEU A 123 6.35 -11.67 1.84
CA LEU A 123 6.54 -11.68 0.38
C LEU A 123 7.83 -12.41 -0.03
N GLU A 124 8.94 -12.17 0.70
CA GLU A 124 10.21 -12.86 0.45
C GLU A 124 10.12 -14.36 0.71
N GLU A 125 9.46 -14.78 1.80
CA GLU A 125 9.26 -16.17 2.13
C GLU A 125 8.40 -16.89 1.08
N VAL A 126 7.32 -16.28 0.64
CA VAL A 126 6.47 -16.82 -0.44
C VAL A 126 7.27 -16.94 -1.74
N CYS A 127 8.03 -15.92 -2.12
CA CYS A 127 8.91 -15.97 -3.29
C CYS A 127 9.96 -17.09 -3.16
N ALA A 128 10.55 -17.30 -1.99
CA ALA A 128 11.53 -18.37 -1.77
C ALA A 128 10.93 -19.77 -1.98
N ARG A 129 9.71 -19.99 -1.45
CA ARG A 129 8.99 -21.26 -1.63
C ARG A 129 8.63 -21.50 -3.10
N LEU A 130 8.15 -20.47 -3.79
CA LEU A 130 7.78 -20.55 -5.21
C LEU A 130 9.00 -20.79 -6.10
N ILE A 131 10.14 -20.16 -5.79
CA ILE A 131 11.41 -20.38 -6.49
C ILE A 131 11.86 -21.83 -6.33
N ALA A 132 11.79 -22.38 -5.12
CA ALA A 132 12.17 -23.77 -4.84
C ALA A 132 11.24 -24.75 -5.56
N GLU A 133 9.92 -24.55 -5.50
CA GLU A 133 8.90 -25.39 -6.14
C GLU A 133 9.06 -25.40 -7.67
N GLY A 134 9.22 -24.22 -8.28
CA GLY A 134 9.34 -24.09 -9.74
C GLY A 134 10.75 -24.37 -10.28
N GLY A 135 11.76 -24.52 -9.41
CA GLY A 135 13.16 -24.70 -9.81
C GLY A 135 13.73 -23.47 -10.54
N TYR A 136 13.33 -22.27 -10.12
CA TYR A 136 13.81 -21.01 -10.71
C TYR A 136 15.18 -20.60 -10.15
N GLY A 137 16.02 -20.01 -11.02
CA GLY A 137 17.37 -19.54 -10.64
C GLY A 137 17.41 -18.13 -10.05
N HIS A 138 16.36 -17.70 -9.35
CA HIS A 138 16.21 -16.33 -8.83
C HIS A 138 16.67 -16.21 -7.36
N ASN A 139 17.04 -15.00 -6.95
CA ASN A 139 17.23 -14.64 -5.56
C ASN A 139 15.91 -14.12 -4.97
N ALA A 140 15.37 -14.75 -3.95
CA ALA A 140 14.06 -14.45 -3.37
C ALA A 140 13.94 -13.00 -2.89
N ALA A 141 14.93 -12.49 -2.13
CA ALA A 141 14.92 -11.12 -1.63
C ALA A 141 14.89 -10.08 -2.76
N ARG A 142 15.59 -10.37 -3.87
CA ARG A 142 15.62 -9.48 -5.04
C ARG A 142 14.31 -9.49 -5.79
N VAL A 143 13.70 -10.67 -5.97
CA VAL A 143 12.40 -10.83 -6.61
C VAL A 143 11.29 -10.16 -5.79
N ALA A 144 11.24 -10.41 -4.48
CA ALA A 144 10.28 -9.77 -3.59
C ALA A 144 10.38 -8.23 -3.66
N ARG A 145 11.62 -7.71 -3.60
CA ARG A 145 11.85 -6.26 -3.77
C ARG A 145 11.38 -5.74 -5.12
N LEU A 146 11.63 -6.48 -6.21
CA LEU A 146 11.21 -6.09 -7.54
C LEU A 146 9.68 -6.00 -7.63
N LEU A 147 8.97 -7.01 -7.13
CA LEU A 147 7.50 -7.03 -7.11
C LEU A 147 6.94 -5.86 -6.29
N ARG A 148 7.49 -5.60 -5.11
CA ARG A 148 7.09 -4.47 -4.28
C ARG A 148 7.29 -3.13 -4.99
N VAL A 149 8.48 -2.91 -5.58
CA VAL A 149 8.79 -1.64 -6.27
C VAL A 149 7.89 -1.44 -7.49
N ILE A 150 7.53 -2.52 -8.21
CA ILE A 150 6.57 -2.44 -9.32
C ILE A 150 5.20 -2.00 -8.79
N VAL A 151 4.69 -2.58 -7.72
CA VAL A 151 3.40 -2.20 -7.13
C VAL A 151 3.41 -0.73 -6.70
N GLU A 152 4.47 -0.28 -6.01
CA GLU A 152 4.62 1.13 -5.61
C GLU A 152 4.67 2.07 -6.83
N GLY A 153 5.35 1.65 -7.91
CA GLY A 153 5.38 2.39 -9.18
C GLY A 153 4.01 2.47 -9.83
N LEU A 154 3.24 1.38 -9.83
CA LEU A 154 1.88 1.36 -10.37
C LEU A 154 0.91 2.24 -9.55
N TRP A 155 1.09 2.33 -8.23
CA TRP A 155 0.34 3.29 -7.41
C TRP A 155 0.63 4.74 -7.81
N LEU A 156 1.91 5.06 -8.10
CA LEU A 156 2.27 6.39 -8.61
C LEU A 156 1.63 6.66 -9.98
N ASP A 157 1.59 5.69 -10.88
CA ASP A 157 0.95 5.82 -12.18
C ASP A 157 -0.56 6.05 -12.06
N ILE A 158 -1.27 5.26 -11.25
CA ILE A 158 -2.70 5.44 -10.96
C ILE A 158 -2.98 6.86 -10.44
N MET A 159 -2.08 7.40 -9.61
CA MET A 159 -2.25 8.69 -8.97
C MET A 159 -1.90 9.87 -9.89
N SER A 160 -0.87 9.75 -10.74
CA SER A 160 -0.20 10.88 -11.41
C SER A 160 -0.48 11.00 -12.90
N MET A 161 -0.88 9.93 -13.57
CA MET A 161 -1.10 9.95 -15.02
C MET A 161 -2.36 10.73 -15.39
N THR A 162 -2.26 11.59 -16.41
CA THR A 162 -3.39 12.39 -16.94
C THR A 162 -4.40 11.55 -17.71
N THR A 163 -3.95 10.47 -18.35
CA THR A 163 -4.83 9.43 -18.89
C THR A 163 -5.08 8.43 -17.78
N PRO A 164 -6.35 8.10 -17.47
CA PRO A 164 -6.64 7.21 -16.36
C PRO A 164 -5.92 5.88 -16.52
N TYR A 165 -4.90 5.65 -15.70
CA TYR A 165 -4.31 4.34 -15.54
C TYR A 165 -5.21 3.58 -14.58
N SER A 166 -5.94 2.60 -15.10
CA SER A 166 -6.93 1.90 -14.30
C SER A 166 -6.28 0.89 -13.36
N ARG A 167 -6.97 0.60 -12.26
CA ARG A 167 -6.59 -0.49 -11.36
C ARG A 167 -6.45 -1.83 -12.11
N ASP A 168 -7.34 -2.10 -13.05
CA ASP A 168 -7.31 -3.34 -13.85
C ASP A 168 -6.06 -3.41 -14.73
N GLU A 169 -5.61 -2.29 -15.29
CA GLU A 169 -4.37 -2.25 -16.06
C GLU A 169 -3.14 -2.42 -15.17
N ALA A 170 -3.17 -1.88 -13.95
CA ALA A 170 -2.13 -2.11 -12.96
C ALA A 170 -2.03 -3.60 -12.58
N ILE A 171 -3.16 -4.26 -12.37
CA ILE A 171 -3.22 -5.71 -12.11
C ILE A 171 -2.64 -6.51 -13.29
N ARG A 172 -2.99 -6.17 -14.53
CA ARG A 172 -2.40 -6.84 -15.73
C ARG A 172 -0.89 -6.63 -15.81
N THR A 173 -0.42 -5.43 -15.48
CA THR A 173 1.03 -5.13 -15.47
C THR A 173 1.75 -5.95 -14.40
N VAL A 174 1.18 -6.07 -13.21
CA VAL A 174 1.77 -6.91 -12.15
C VAL A 174 1.77 -8.38 -12.55
N TYR A 175 0.72 -8.86 -13.21
CA TYR A 175 0.69 -10.24 -13.72
C TYR A 175 1.70 -10.49 -14.84
N ALA A 176 1.89 -9.55 -15.76
CA ALA A 176 2.94 -9.65 -16.77
C ALA A 176 4.34 -9.76 -16.13
N CYS A 177 4.58 -9.02 -15.04
CA CYS A 177 5.81 -9.15 -14.27
C CYS A 177 5.92 -10.50 -13.56
N ALA A 178 4.86 -10.95 -12.90
CA ALA A 178 4.84 -12.26 -12.25
C ALA A 178 5.04 -13.41 -13.25
N ALA A 179 4.43 -13.34 -14.43
CA ALA A 179 4.61 -14.31 -15.51
C ALA A 179 6.07 -14.35 -16.04
N ALA A 180 6.72 -13.20 -16.15
CA ALA A 180 8.13 -13.13 -16.54
C ALA A 180 9.07 -13.74 -15.50
N LEU A 181 8.76 -13.60 -14.21
CA LEU A 181 9.53 -14.14 -13.09
C LEU A 181 9.22 -15.62 -12.82
N PHE A 182 7.97 -16.01 -12.94
CA PHE A 182 7.44 -17.31 -12.56
C PHE A 182 6.58 -17.95 -13.66
N PRO A 183 7.12 -18.18 -14.88
CA PRO A 183 6.35 -18.57 -16.07
C PRO A 183 5.67 -19.96 -15.96
N LYS A 184 6.00 -20.77 -14.97
CA LYS A 184 5.33 -22.06 -14.72
C LYS A 184 4.08 -21.92 -13.84
N HIS A 185 3.89 -20.75 -13.20
CA HIS A 185 2.83 -20.51 -12.23
C HIS A 185 1.94 -19.32 -12.58
N PHE A 186 2.44 -18.37 -13.37
CA PHE A 186 1.72 -17.17 -13.75
C PHE A 186 1.71 -16.98 -15.25
N GLY A 187 0.55 -16.59 -15.78
CA GLY A 187 0.34 -16.04 -17.11
C GLY A 187 -0.01 -14.55 -17.04
N GLU A 188 -0.22 -13.92 -18.20
CA GLU A 188 -0.57 -12.49 -18.30
C GLU A 188 -1.93 -12.14 -17.66
N THR A 189 -2.77 -13.13 -17.39
CA THR A 189 -4.09 -12.96 -16.81
C THR A 189 -4.19 -13.45 -15.36
N GLY A 190 -3.09 -13.90 -14.77
CA GLY A 190 -3.04 -14.40 -13.39
C GLY A 190 -2.42 -15.77 -13.24
N LEU A 191 -2.86 -16.50 -12.22
CA LEU A 191 -2.43 -17.87 -11.95
C LEU A 191 -2.74 -18.80 -13.13
N LEU A 192 -1.81 -19.70 -13.39
CA LEU A 192 -2.03 -20.86 -14.27
C LEU A 192 -2.68 -22.01 -13.45
N ASP A 193 -3.51 -22.81 -14.12
CA ASP A 193 -4.18 -24.00 -13.55
C ASP A 193 -3.18 -25.13 -13.24
#